data_f127bbbce4113b57d4ae723d83a30b6e
#
_entry.id   f127bbbce4113b57d4ae723d83a30b6e
#
_cell.length_a   1.000
_cell.length_b   1.000
_cell.length_c   1.000
_cell.angle_alpha   90.00
_cell.angle_beta   90.00
_cell.angle_gamma   90.00
#
_symmetry.space_group_name_H-M   'P 1'
#
loop_
_entity.id
_entity.type
_entity.pdbx_description
1 polymer ?
#
loop_
_entity_poly.entity_id
_entity_poly.type
_entity_poly.pdbx_seq_one_letter_code
_entity_poly.pdbx_strand_id
1 'polypeptide(L)'
;MILLPLGAMAQSPHFSALMTEYSTQEGCTTLNISNAMFQSLQIDIDAESMKVISIENQSLIPRFREQIKELVAPLNVLMSVNANNESVEIYQRSEEGRIKELYIITYEGSSCVALYIYGDNLEINQVNSLIEVF
;
A
#
# COMPACT_ATOMS: atom_id res chain seq x y z
N MET A 1 -5.79 -20.23 23.78
CA MET A 1 -4.82 -19.49 22.94
C MET A 1 -4.97 -19.92 21.50
N ILE A 2 -5.09 -18.97 20.61
CA ILE A 2 -5.23 -19.26 19.19
C ILE A 2 -3.90 -18.98 18.52
N LEU A 3 -3.36 -20.02 17.87
CA LEU A 3 -2.16 -19.85 17.07
C LEU A 3 -2.57 -19.60 15.64
N LEU A 4 -2.23 -18.42 15.13
CA LEU A 4 -2.48 -18.12 13.73
C LEU A 4 -1.42 -18.80 12.87
N PRO A 5 -1.82 -19.51 11.81
CA PRO A 5 -0.85 -20.08 10.88
C PRO A 5 -0.02 -18.97 10.26
N LEU A 6 1.25 -19.21 10.05
CA LEU A 6 2.14 -18.23 9.43
C LEU A 6 1.64 -17.80 8.05
N GLY A 7 1.04 -18.72 7.30
CA GLY A 7 0.48 -18.42 5.99
C GLY A 7 -0.67 -17.43 6.03
N ALA A 8 -1.42 -17.39 7.14
CA ALA A 8 -2.52 -16.45 7.29
C ALA A 8 -2.03 -15.03 7.53
N MET A 9 -0.75 -14.85 7.83
CA MET A 9 -0.13 -13.53 8.04
C MET A 9 0.39 -12.91 6.76
N ALA A 10 0.21 -13.58 5.61
CA ALA A 10 0.80 -13.14 4.35
C ALA A 10 0.26 -11.81 3.87
N GLN A 11 -1.02 -11.50 4.12
CA GLN A 11 -1.60 -10.20 3.75
C GLN A 11 -1.95 -9.43 5.00
N SER A 12 -1.85 -8.10 4.91
CA SER A 12 -2.13 -7.24 6.05
C SER A 12 -3.63 -7.13 6.30
N PRO A 13 -4.15 -7.68 7.41
CA PRO A 13 -5.55 -7.49 7.75
C PRO A 13 -5.84 -6.05 8.16
N HIS A 14 -4.82 -5.33 8.64
CA HIS A 14 -4.98 -3.93 9.05
C HIS A 14 -5.22 -3.01 7.87
N PHE A 15 -4.54 -3.26 6.75
CA PHE A 15 -4.78 -2.46 5.55
C PHE A 15 -6.19 -2.72 5.00
N SER A 16 -6.63 -3.97 5.02
CA SER A 16 -7.99 -4.32 4.59
C SER A 16 -9.04 -3.66 5.47
N ALA A 17 -8.78 -3.55 6.78
CA ALA A 17 -9.68 -2.87 7.69
C ALA A 17 -9.78 -1.38 7.37
N LEU A 18 -8.65 -0.75 7.02
CA LEU A 18 -8.66 0.65 6.59
C LEU A 18 -9.44 0.83 5.29
N MET A 19 -9.30 -0.10 4.35
CA MET A 19 -10.09 -0.05 3.12
C MET A 19 -11.58 -0.05 3.42
N THR A 20 -12.00 -0.91 4.31
CA THR A 20 -13.41 -1.00 4.71
C THR A 20 -13.87 0.31 5.34
N GLU A 21 -13.06 0.87 6.24
CA GLU A 21 -13.40 2.11 6.92
C GLU A 21 -13.57 3.27 5.92
N TYR A 22 -12.65 3.40 4.96
CA TYR A 22 -12.66 4.55 4.04
C TYR A 22 -13.52 4.32 2.80
N SER A 23 -13.94 3.09 2.53
CA SER A 23 -14.76 2.79 1.34
C SER A 23 -16.11 3.49 1.35
N THR A 24 -16.62 3.87 2.51
CA THR A 24 -17.91 4.54 2.66
C THR A 24 -17.77 6.06 2.89
N GLN A 25 -16.55 6.57 2.93
CA GLN A 25 -16.31 7.99 3.16
C GLN A 25 -16.33 8.78 1.86
N GLU A 26 -16.97 9.95 1.89
CA GLU A 26 -17.02 10.81 0.73
C GLU A 26 -15.62 11.35 0.39
N GLY A 27 -15.28 11.34 -0.89
CA GLY A 27 -13.96 11.78 -1.34
C GLY A 27 -12.89 10.70 -1.22
N CYS A 28 -13.28 9.47 -0.94
CA CYS A 28 -12.35 8.35 -0.83
C CYS A 28 -12.70 7.27 -1.85
N THR A 29 -11.65 6.67 -2.43
CA THR A 29 -11.79 5.58 -3.39
C THR A 29 -10.91 4.42 -2.93
N THR A 30 -11.45 3.20 -3.02
CA THR A 30 -10.67 2.00 -2.73
C THR A 30 -10.70 1.08 -3.93
N LEU A 31 -9.56 0.43 -4.20
CA LEU A 31 -9.43 -0.53 -5.30
C LEU A 31 -8.73 -1.78 -4.79
N ASN A 32 -9.12 -2.91 -5.32
CA ASN A 32 -8.46 -4.19 -5.06
C ASN A 32 -8.17 -4.83 -6.41
N ILE A 33 -6.88 -4.96 -6.71
CA ILE A 33 -6.42 -5.45 -8.00
C ILE A 33 -5.74 -6.79 -7.82
N SER A 34 -6.21 -7.81 -8.53
CA SER A 34 -5.65 -9.16 -8.48
C SER A 34 -4.54 -9.35 -9.51
N ASN A 35 -3.80 -10.45 -9.39
CA ASN A 35 -2.79 -10.82 -10.37
C ASN A 35 -3.38 -10.92 -11.79
N ALA A 36 -4.57 -11.47 -11.92
CA ALA A 36 -5.22 -11.60 -13.22
C ALA A 36 -5.47 -10.22 -13.87
N MET A 37 -5.78 -9.21 -13.06
CA MET A 37 -5.98 -7.86 -13.55
C MET A 37 -4.64 -7.26 -14.03
N PHE A 38 -3.55 -7.50 -13.29
CA PHE A 38 -2.21 -7.05 -13.73
C PHE A 38 -1.88 -7.60 -15.10
N GLN A 39 -2.15 -8.88 -15.32
CA GLN A 39 -1.88 -9.53 -16.61
C GLN A 39 -2.75 -8.93 -17.72
N SER A 40 -4.01 -8.66 -17.43
CA SER A 40 -4.92 -8.04 -18.40
C SER A 40 -4.45 -6.65 -18.81
N LEU A 41 -3.87 -5.89 -17.88
CA LEU A 41 -3.36 -4.55 -18.14
C LEU A 41 -1.95 -4.56 -18.70
N GLN A 42 -1.36 -5.74 -18.89
CA GLN A 42 0.02 -5.92 -19.35
C GLN A 42 1.04 -5.24 -18.43
N ILE A 43 0.75 -5.21 -17.14
CA ILE A 43 1.68 -4.71 -16.14
C ILE A 43 2.56 -5.87 -15.71
N ASP A 44 3.86 -5.74 -15.93
CA ASP A 44 4.83 -6.77 -15.60
C ASP A 44 5.28 -6.61 -14.15
N ILE A 45 4.51 -7.20 -13.24
CA ILE A 45 4.84 -7.23 -11.83
C ILE A 45 4.51 -8.59 -11.25
N ASP A 46 5.39 -9.12 -10.43
CA ASP A 46 5.20 -10.40 -9.76
C ASP A 46 4.49 -10.17 -8.42
N ALA A 47 3.28 -9.66 -8.49
CA ALA A 47 2.44 -9.41 -7.32
C ALA A 47 1.18 -10.27 -7.39
N GLU A 48 0.75 -10.76 -6.24
CA GLU A 48 -0.50 -11.50 -6.13
C GLU A 48 -1.68 -10.56 -6.05
N SER A 49 -1.50 -9.42 -5.38
CA SER A 49 -2.57 -8.44 -5.27
C SER A 49 -2.00 -7.05 -4.98
N MET A 50 -2.79 -6.05 -5.31
CA MET A 50 -2.54 -4.67 -4.92
C MET A 50 -3.84 -4.07 -4.40
N LYS A 51 -3.74 -3.34 -3.30
CA LYS A 51 -4.87 -2.64 -2.70
C LYS A 51 -4.54 -1.17 -2.66
N VAL A 52 -5.54 -0.35 -2.95
CA VAL A 52 -5.35 1.10 -3.03
C VAL A 52 -6.40 1.80 -2.19
N ILE A 53 -5.96 2.80 -1.43
CA ILE A 53 -6.85 3.75 -0.78
C ILE A 53 -6.43 5.13 -1.26
N SER A 54 -7.34 5.85 -1.91
CA SER A 54 -7.09 7.20 -2.39
C SER A 54 -8.03 8.16 -1.67
N ILE A 55 -7.47 9.19 -1.03
CA ILE A 55 -8.24 10.16 -0.25
C ILE A 55 -8.05 11.55 -0.83
N GLU A 56 -9.13 12.14 -1.30
CA GLU A 56 -9.16 13.51 -1.79
C GLU A 56 -9.88 14.46 -0.83
N ASN A 57 -10.45 13.93 0.24
CA ASN A 57 -11.10 14.71 1.27
C ASN A 57 -10.05 15.15 2.30
N GLN A 58 -9.66 16.43 2.23
CA GLN A 58 -8.60 16.98 3.09
C GLN A 58 -8.87 16.79 4.58
N SER A 59 -10.12 16.82 4.98
CA SER A 59 -10.47 16.68 6.40
C SER A 59 -10.16 15.29 6.95
N LEU A 60 -10.07 14.28 6.10
CA LEU A 60 -9.78 12.91 6.51
C LEU A 60 -8.29 12.56 6.45
N ILE A 61 -7.49 13.35 5.75
CA ILE A 61 -6.09 13.04 5.53
C ILE A 61 -5.27 12.96 6.82
N PRO A 62 -5.37 13.89 7.78
CA PRO A 62 -4.58 13.80 9.01
C PRO A 62 -4.82 12.50 9.78
N ARG A 63 -6.08 12.10 9.91
CA ARG A 63 -6.41 10.85 10.60
C ARG A 63 -5.88 9.63 9.84
N PHE A 64 -6.06 9.64 8.52
CA PHE A 64 -5.58 8.53 7.69
C PHE A 64 -4.07 8.39 7.80
N ARG A 65 -3.34 9.49 7.75
CA ARG A 65 -1.88 9.46 7.86
C ARG A 65 -1.42 8.89 9.21
N GLU A 66 -2.12 9.23 10.30
CA GLU A 66 -1.81 8.65 11.61
C GLU A 66 -2.05 7.14 11.62
N GLN A 67 -3.14 6.69 11.02
CA GLN A 67 -3.46 5.26 10.95
C GLN A 67 -2.43 4.51 10.12
N ILE A 68 -2.01 5.07 9.00
CA ILE A 68 -0.97 4.46 8.16
C ILE A 68 0.35 4.43 8.90
N LYS A 69 0.69 5.51 9.62
CA LYS A 69 1.93 5.59 10.37
C LYS A 69 2.03 4.46 11.41
N GLU A 70 0.94 4.18 12.10
CA GLU A 70 0.90 3.07 13.05
C GLU A 70 1.06 1.73 12.36
N LEU A 71 0.44 1.59 11.18
CA LEU A 71 0.48 0.33 10.44
C LEU A 71 1.88 0.01 9.92
N VAL A 72 2.61 1.01 9.45
CA VAL A 72 3.94 0.79 8.87
C VAL A 72 5.08 0.92 9.90
N ALA A 73 4.78 1.33 11.13
CA ALA A 73 5.80 1.55 12.15
C ALA A 73 6.77 0.37 12.35
N PRO A 74 6.32 -0.90 12.35
CA PRO A 74 7.24 -2.03 12.52
C PRO A 74 8.01 -2.42 11.26
N LEU A 75 7.78 -1.75 10.15
CA LEU A 75 8.37 -2.12 8.87
C LEU A 75 9.64 -1.32 8.57
N ASN A 76 10.43 -1.82 7.63
CA ASN A 76 11.64 -1.15 7.20
C ASN A 76 11.33 -0.09 6.14
N VAL A 77 11.91 1.09 6.30
CA VAL A 77 11.78 2.15 5.32
C VAL A 77 12.75 1.91 4.18
N LEU A 78 12.25 1.85 2.95
CA LEU A 78 13.10 1.77 1.76
C LEU A 78 13.42 3.15 1.20
N MET A 79 12.44 4.05 1.23
CA MET A 79 12.59 5.38 0.66
C MET A 79 11.67 6.35 1.38
N SER A 80 12.16 7.57 1.59
CA SER A 80 11.35 8.64 2.13
C SER A 80 11.82 9.94 1.48
N VAL A 81 10.93 10.58 0.74
CA VAL A 81 11.22 11.85 0.06
C VAL A 81 10.17 12.87 0.48
N ASN A 82 10.62 14.03 0.93
CA ASN A 82 9.74 15.13 1.30
C ASN A 82 10.20 16.39 0.58
N ALA A 83 9.28 17.00 -0.16
CA ALA A 83 9.58 18.22 -0.91
C ALA A 83 8.31 19.02 -1.15
N ASN A 84 8.29 20.30 -0.75
CA ASN A 84 7.23 21.26 -1.12
C ASN A 84 5.80 20.76 -0.91
N ASN A 85 5.47 20.26 0.28
CA ASN A 85 4.15 19.71 0.60
C ASN A 85 3.81 18.38 -0.09
N GLU A 86 4.80 17.77 -0.72
CA GLU A 86 4.66 16.45 -1.30
C GLU A 86 5.57 15.48 -0.57
N SER A 87 5.13 14.25 -0.42
CA SER A 87 5.97 13.20 0.15
C SER A 87 5.68 11.86 -0.49
N VAL A 88 6.72 11.03 -0.58
CA VAL A 88 6.61 9.65 -1.01
C VAL A 88 7.38 8.82 0.00
N GLU A 89 6.73 7.82 0.56
CA GLU A 89 7.35 6.91 1.51
C GLU A 89 7.08 5.48 1.09
N ILE A 90 8.12 4.66 1.10
CA ILE A 90 8.02 3.24 0.74
C ILE A 90 8.53 2.41 1.91
N TYR A 91 7.70 1.49 2.38
CA TYR A 91 8.01 0.58 3.47
C TYR A 91 7.92 -0.85 2.97
N GLN A 92 8.72 -1.74 3.54
CA GLN A 92 8.75 -3.13 3.13
C GLN A 92 8.73 -4.09 4.30
N ARG A 93 8.20 -5.29 4.03
CA ARG A 93 8.42 -6.47 4.85
C ARG A 93 9.08 -7.52 3.99
N SER A 94 10.21 -8.04 4.45
CA SER A 94 10.98 -9.05 3.73
C SER A 94 11.10 -10.33 4.56
N GLU A 95 11.17 -11.48 3.86
CA GLU A 95 11.44 -12.77 4.46
C GLU A 95 12.42 -13.50 3.56
N GLU A 96 13.48 -14.04 4.14
CA GLU A 96 14.49 -14.82 3.41
C GLU A 96 15.07 -14.07 2.22
N GLY A 97 15.29 -12.77 2.36
CA GLY A 97 15.85 -11.93 1.32
C GLY A 97 14.90 -11.55 0.21
N ARG A 98 13.62 -11.88 0.35
CA ARG A 98 12.59 -11.55 -0.63
C ARG A 98 11.62 -10.55 -0.06
N ILE A 99 11.23 -9.56 -0.85
CA ILE A 99 10.21 -8.60 -0.45
C ILE A 99 8.84 -9.22 -0.64
N LYS A 100 8.10 -9.33 0.45
CA LYS A 100 6.77 -9.93 0.46
C LYS A 100 5.66 -8.89 0.43
N GLU A 101 5.90 -7.73 1.05
CA GLU A 101 4.91 -6.66 1.12
C GLU A 101 5.60 -5.32 0.91
N LEU A 102 4.91 -4.46 0.17
CA LEU A 102 5.32 -3.07 -0.02
C LEU A 102 4.15 -2.15 0.30
N TYR A 103 4.43 -1.08 1.02
CA TYR A 103 3.49 0.00 1.27
C TYR A 103 4.06 1.25 0.65
N ILE A 104 3.31 1.88 -0.23
CA ILE A 104 3.73 3.11 -0.90
C ILE A 104 2.71 4.17 -0.55
N ILE A 105 3.15 5.20 0.15
CA ILE A 105 2.28 6.28 0.60
C ILE A 105 2.72 7.57 -0.07
N THR A 106 1.82 8.18 -0.83
CA THR A 106 2.08 9.47 -1.45
C THR A 106 1.14 10.51 -0.87
N TYR A 107 1.65 11.69 -0.64
CA TYR A 107 0.88 12.81 -0.12
C TYR A 107 1.19 14.05 -0.94
N GLU A 108 0.14 14.71 -1.43
CA GLU A 108 0.25 15.93 -2.26
C GLU A 108 -0.69 17.01 -1.74
N GLY A 109 -0.49 17.45 -0.52
CA GLY A 109 -1.27 18.57 0.01
C GLY A 109 -2.79 18.35 0.08
N SER A 110 -3.42 18.09 -1.05
CA SER A 110 -4.87 17.91 -1.14
C SER A 110 -5.31 16.48 -1.30
N SER A 111 -4.38 15.54 -1.48
CA SER A 111 -4.70 14.13 -1.66
C SER A 111 -3.65 13.24 -0.99
N CYS A 112 -4.07 12.05 -0.62
CA CYS A 112 -3.19 11.05 -0.05
C CYS A 112 -3.57 9.69 -0.63
N VAL A 113 -2.57 8.95 -1.14
CA VAL A 113 -2.78 7.64 -1.71
C VAL A 113 -1.89 6.64 -1.00
N ALA A 114 -2.48 5.53 -0.58
CA ALA A 114 -1.73 4.41 -0.01
C ALA A 114 -1.91 3.19 -0.90
N LEU A 115 -0.79 2.62 -1.31
CA LEU A 115 -0.76 1.38 -2.08
C LEU A 115 -0.20 0.28 -1.21
N TYR A 116 -0.84 -0.87 -1.20
CA TYR A 116 -0.35 -2.05 -0.53
C TYR A 116 -0.19 -3.16 -1.56
N ILE A 117 1.03 -3.63 -1.75
CA ILE A 117 1.34 -4.66 -2.73
C ILE A 117 1.83 -5.90 -2.00
N TYR A 118 1.21 -7.03 -2.30
CA TYR A 118 1.58 -8.31 -1.72
C TYR A 118 2.03 -9.27 -2.82
N GLY A 119 3.12 -9.99 -2.58
CA GLY A 119 3.62 -10.97 -3.50
C GLY A 119 4.66 -11.88 -2.85
N ASP A 120 5.25 -12.77 -3.64
CA ASP A 120 6.25 -13.70 -3.14
C ASP A 120 7.68 -13.17 -3.26
N ASN A 121 7.95 -12.42 -4.31
CA ASN A 121 9.28 -11.86 -4.56
C ASN A 121 9.13 -10.56 -5.36
N LEU A 122 8.76 -9.50 -4.67
CA LEU A 122 8.53 -8.20 -5.30
C LEU A 122 9.87 -7.54 -5.64
N GLU A 123 9.92 -6.89 -6.78
CA GLU A 123 11.10 -6.16 -7.23
C GLU A 123 10.78 -4.66 -7.33
N ILE A 124 11.70 -3.85 -6.81
CA ILE A 124 11.50 -2.40 -6.79
C ILE A 124 11.37 -1.83 -8.20
N ASN A 125 12.10 -2.38 -9.16
CA ASN A 125 12.02 -1.92 -10.55
C ASN A 125 10.60 -2.07 -11.13
N GLN A 126 9.92 -3.14 -10.77
CA GLN A 126 8.55 -3.37 -11.21
C GLN A 126 7.57 -2.42 -10.53
N VAL A 127 7.84 -2.09 -9.27
CA VAL A 127 7.02 -1.17 -8.49
C VAL A 127 7.05 0.24 -9.08
N ASN A 128 8.19 0.68 -9.58
CA ASN A 128 8.30 2.00 -10.20
C ASN A 128 7.36 2.14 -11.40
N SER A 129 7.19 1.06 -12.16
CA SER A 129 6.25 1.05 -13.29
C SER A 129 4.81 1.24 -12.83
N LEU A 130 4.46 0.70 -11.66
CA LEU A 130 3.13 0.88 -11.09
C LEU A 130 2.88 2.31 -10.66
N ILE A 131 3.87 2.94 -10.03
CA ILE A 131 3.74 4.32 -9.56
C ILE A 131 3.46 5.26 -10.73
N GLU A 132 4.07 5.03 -11.88
CA GLU A 132 3.83 5.84 -13.06
C GLU A 132 2.43 5.69 -13.64
N VAL A 133 1.76 4.56 -13.40
CA VAL A 133 0.39 4.30 -13.87
C VAL A 133 -0.62 5.06 -13.00
N PHE A 134 -0.33 5.21 -11.73
CA PHE A 134 -1.20 5.86 -10.76
C PHE A 134 -0.64 7.22 -10.33
#